data_59e9d794474fa3af804b22a35636f034
#
_entry.id   59e9d794474fa3af804b22a35636f034
#
_cell.length_a   1.000
_cell.length_b   1.000
_cell.length_c   1.000
_cell.angle_alpha   90.00
_cell.angle_beta   90.00
_cell.angle_gamma   90.00
#
_symmetry.space_group_name_H-M   'P 1'
#
loop_
_entity.id
_entity.type
_entity.pdbx_description
1 polymer ?
#
loop_
_entity_poly.entity_id
_entity_poly.type
_entity_poly.pdbx_seq_one_letter_code
_entity_poly.pdbx_strand_id
1 'polypeptide(L)'
;MRRILRRNPIPHHIWRSVTRQIVVLRGLDAVQMAHLRELTTWFLHSKSINGVQGLDVTLSMRVAVAAQACLLILNLDIDYFDNWVEVILYPGAFRVKHEQMDAIGLVHNEASVLTGESWLRGPVILSWDDVERDTYHYQAGRNIVLHEFAHKLDGLNGVTNGMPPLRRGMSRKRWAEALSGAYNALCLQVAAGESAFINPYAATSPAEFFAVLSEYFFTAPDILKNCCPSVHRQLTLFYREAVSR
;
A
#
# COMPACT_ATOMS: atom_id res chain seq x y z
N MET A 1 -10.70 20.57 2.07
CA MET A 1 -11.40 19.51 1.35
C MET A 1 -12.45 20.04 0.38
N ARG A 2 -13.65 20.53 0.80
CA ARG A 2 -14.77 20.94 -0.09
C ARG A 2 -14.39 21.87 -1.25
N ARG A 3 -13.47 22.84 -1.04
CA ARG A 3 -13.01 23.77 -2.09
C ARG A 3 -12.19 23.07 -3.18
N ILE A 4 -11.34 22.09 -2.78
CA ILE A 4 -10.52 21.29 -3.68
C ILE A 4 -11.42 20.43 -4.58
N LEU A 5 -12.38 19.72 -3.98
CA LEU A 5 -13.32 18.83 -4.68
C LEU A 5 -14.14 19.56 -5.74
N ARG A 6 -14.53 20.83 -5.48
CA ARG A 6 -15.30 21.65 -6.43
C ARG A 6 -14.47 22.21 -7.59
N ARG A 7 -13.19 22.49 -7.36
CA ARG A 7 -12.31 23.14 -8.35
C ARG A 7 -11.56 22.16 -9.26
N ASN A 8 -11.31 20.94 -8.76
CA ASN A 8 -10.49 19.94 -9.45
C ASN A 8 -11.19 18.58 -9.51
N PRO A 9 -12.44 18.49 -10.02
CA PRO A 9 -13.12 17.20 -10.05
C PRO A 9 -12.46 16.27 -11.07
N ILE A 10 -12.25 15.02 -10.67
CA ILE A 10 -11.88 13.97 -11.63
C ILE A 10 -13.04 13.82 -12.64
N PRO A 11 -12.81 13.90 -13.96
CA PRO A 11 -13.85 13.69 -14.97
C PRO A 11 -14.56 12.34 -14.75
N HIS A 12 -15.91 12.34 -14.81
CA HIS A 12 -16.69 11.15 -14.46
C HIS A 12 -16.36 9.95 -15.35
N HIS A 13 -16.14 10.18 -16.65
CA HIS A 13 -15.78 9.11 -17.58
C HIS A 13 -14.40 8.48 -17.24
N ILE A 14 -13.40 9.27 -16.87
CA ILE A 14 -12.08 8.78 -16.45
C ILE A 14 -12.22 7.97 -15.15
N TRP A 15 -12.87 8.56 -14.14
CA TRP A 15 -13.11 7.85 -12.88
C TRP A 15 -13.74 6.48 -13.12
N ARG A 16 -14.82 6.44 -13.88
CA ARG A 16 -15.58 5.22 -14.13
C ARG A 16 -14.81 4.21 -14.97
N SER A 17 -14.09 4.64 -16.01
CA SER A 17 -13.32 3.75 -16.89
C SER A 17 -12.17 3.09 -16.14
N VAL A 18 -11.47 3.84 -15.28
CA VAL A 18 -10.34 3.32 -14.51
C VAL A 18 -10.82 2.43 -13.36
N THR A 19 -11.71 2.92 -12.50
CA THR A 19 -12.07 2.19 -11.28
C THR A 19 -12.85 0.90 -11.52
N ARG A 20 -13.55 0.75 -12.63
CA ARG A 20 -14.21 -0.51 -13.01
C ARG A 20 -13.24 -1.66 -13.29
N GLN A 21 -12.02 -1.34 -13.68
CA GLN A 21 -10.99 -2.33 -14.03
C GLN A 21 -10.18 -2.74 -12.80
N ILE A 22 -10.13 -1.92 -11.75
CA ILE A 22 -9.37 -2.17 -10.53
C ILE A 22 -10.11 -3.20 -9.66
N VAL A 23 -9.56 -4.42 -9.60
CA VAL A 23 -10.23 -5.54 -8.95
C VAL A 23 -10.46 -5.30 -7.46
N VAL A 24 -9.49 -4.73 -6.75
CA VAL A 24 -9.57 -4.49 -5.29
C VAL A 24 -10.66 -3.49 -4.89
N LEU A 25 -11.23 -2.75 -5.85
CA LEU A 25 -12.32 -1.82 -5.58
C LEU A 25 -13.72 -2.43 -5.75
N ARG A 26 -13.84 -3.65 -6.28
CA ARG A 26 -15.14 -4.28 -6.62
C ARG A 26 -16.04 -4.55 -5.41
N GLY A 27 -15.47 -4.66 -4.21
CA GLY A 27 -16.22 -4.91 -2.98
C GLY A 27 -16.75 -3.64 -2.31
N LEU A 28 -16.48 -2.45 -2.85
CA LEU A 28 -16.92 -1.18 -2.26
C LEU A 28 -18.35 -0.86 -2.67
N ASP A 29 -19.15 -0.41 -1.69
CA ASP A 29 -20.49 0.11 -1.94
C ASP A 29 -20.47 1.53 -2.55
N ALA A 30 -21.64 2.08 -2.88
CA ALA A 30 -21.75 3.39 -3.53
C ALA A 30 -21.25 4.54 -2.65
N VAL A 31 -21.42 4.45 -1.33
CA VAL A 31 -20.97 5.47 -0.36
C VAL A 31 -19.44 5.44 -0.26
N GLN A 32 -18.88 4.25 -0.12
CA GLN A 32 -17.43 4.02 -0.11
C GLN A 32 -16.76 4.48 -1.40
N MET A 33 -17.36 4.16 -2.56
CA MET A 33 -16.87 4.63 -3.87
C MET A 33 -16.93 6.16 -4.01
N ALA A 34 -17.96 6.80 -3.49
CA ALA A 34 -18.06 8.26 -3.48
C ALA A 34 -16.97 8.87 -2.59
N HIS A 35 -16.78 8.33 -1.38
CA HIS A 35 -15.73 8.76 -0.47
C HIS A 35 -14.33 8.52 -1.03
N LEU A 36 -14.09 7.35 -1.64
CA LEU A 36 -12.84 7.05 -2.32
C LEU A 36 -12.53 8.08 -3.42
N ARG A 37 -13.55 8.49 -4.19
CA ARG A 37 -13.38 9.52 -5.22
C ARG A 37 -13.00 10.87 -4.62
N GLU A 38 -13.54 11.24 -3.48
CA GLU A 38 -13.18 12.45 -2.76
C GLU A 38 -11.71 12.41 -2.29
N LEU A 39 -11.29 11.30 -1.68
CA LEU A 39 -9.92 11.09 -1.23
C LEU A 39 -8.95 11.09 -2.43
N THR A 40 -9.30 10.41 -3.53
CA THR A 40 -8.50 10.39 -4.76
C THR A 40 -8.35 11.79 -5.35
N THR A 41 -9.42 12.58 -5.36
CA THR A 41 -9.39 13.98 -5.84
C THR A 41 -8.47 14.83 -4.97
N TRP A 42 -8.55 14.67 -3.65
CA TRP A 42 -7.64 15.34 -2.71
C TRP A 42 -6.19 14.90 -2.96
N PHE A 43 -5.95 13.60 -3.09
CA PHE A 43 -4.63 13.05 -3.34
C PHE A 43 -3.99 13.68 -4.59
N LEU A 44 -4.70 13.69 -5.71
CA LEU A 44 -4.23 14.26 -6.98
C LEU A 44 -4.00 15.78 -6.93
N HIS A 45 -4.60 16.47 -5.96
CA HIS A 45 -4.36 17.89 -5.72
C HIS A 45 -3.17 18.15 -4.79
N SER A 46 -2.95 17.27 -3.80
CA SER A 46 -1.97 17.44 -2.73
C SER A 46 -0.63 16.79 -3.02
N LYS A 47 -0.63 15.78 -3.89
CA LYS A 47 0.53 14.97 -4.24
C LYS A 47 0.81 15.08 -5.74
N SER A 48 2.08 15.18 -6.10
CA SER A 48 2.50 15.08 -7.50
C SER A 48 2.70 13.62 -7.90
N ILE A 49 2.35 13.28 -9.14
CA ILE A 49 2.69 11.98 -9.75
C ILE A 49 3.39 12.30 -11.06
N ASN A 50 4.69 12.05 -11.10
CA ASN A 50 5.57 12.43 -12.20
C ASN A 50 6.17 11.19 -12.85
N GLY A 51 6.25 11.19 -14.17
CA GLY A 51 6.99 10.18 -14.93
C GLY A 51 8.45 10.57 -15.11
N VAL A 52 9.30 9.58 -15.16
CA VAL A 52 10.72 9.73 -15.50
C VAL A 52 11.09 8.83 -16.66
N GLN A 53 12.30 8.98 -17.21
CA GLN A 53 12.78 8.20 -18.35
C GLN A 53 11.83 8.21 -19.57
N GLY A 54 11.18 9.36 -19.83
CA GLY A 54 10.31 9.53 -20.98
C GLY A 54 8.88 9.00 -20.79
N LEU A 55 8.50 8.55 -19.60
CA LEU A 55 7.13 8.15 -19.32
C LEU A 55 6.20 9.38 -19.24
N ASP A 56 5.26 9.48 -20.18
CA ASP A 56 4.21 10.49 -20.15
C ASP A 56 3.03 10.00 -19.29
N VAL A 57 2.88 10.56 -18.09
CA VAL A 57 1.90 10.11 -17.10
C VAL A 57 0.53 10.70 -17.39
N THR A 58 -0.37 9.89 -17.91
CA THR A 58 -1.75 10.26 -18.22
C THR A 58 -2.60 10.47 -16.96
N LEU A 59 -3.74 11.16 -17.10
CA LEU A 59 -4.70 11.28 -16.00
C LEU A 59 -5.24 9.92 -15.54
N SER A 60 -5.43 8.98 -16.45
CA SER A 60 -5.88 7.61 -16.10
C SER A 60 -4.87 6.88 -15.22
N MET A 61 -3.58 6.98 -15.54
CA MET A 61 -2.50 6.42 -14.71
C MET A 61 -2.49 7.05 -13.31
N ARG A 62 -2.59 8.38 -13.24
CA ARG A 62 -2.67 9.09 -11.95
C ARG A 62 -3.86 8.66 -11.12
N VAL A 63 -5.04 8.50 -11.74
CA VAL A 63 -6.26 8.02 -11.06
C VAL A 63 -6.09 6.57 -10.60
N ALA A 64 -5.47 5.68 -11.40
CA ALA A 64 -5.24 4.29 -11.03
C ALA A 64 -4.37 4.16 -9.78
N VAL A 65 -3.25 4.88 -9.73
CA VAL A 65 -2.36 4.90 -8.56
C VAL A 65 -3.07 5.51 -7.35
N ALA A 66 -3.64 6.71 -7.50
CA ALA A 66 -4.23 7.45 -6.40
C ALA A 66 -5.45 6.74 -5.79
N ALA A 67 -6.29 6.07 -6.60
CA ALA A 67 -7.46 5.34 -6.09
C ALA A 67 -7.04 4.13 -5.24
N GLN A 68 -6.02 3.38 -5.65
CA GLN A 68 -5.51 2.25 -4.89
C GLN A 68 -4.80 2.71 -3.61
N ALA A 69 -3.97 3.75 -3.69
CA ALA A 69 -3.35 4.35 -2.50
C ALA A 69 -4.42 4.80 -1.49
N CYS A 70 -5.44 5.53 -1.94
CA CYS A 70 -6.53 6.02 -1.10
C CYS A 70 -7.43 4.92 -0.54
N LEU A 71 -7.43 3.71 -1.11
CA LEU A 71 -8.13 2.56 -0.54
C LEU A 71 -7.59 2.21 0.86
N LEU A 72 -6.27 2.33 1.07
CA LEU A 72 -5.65 2.09 2.38
C LEU A 72 -6.17 3.06 3.46
N ILE A 73 -6.48 4.29 3.08
CA ILE A 73 -6.94 5.33 4.02
C ILE A 73 -8.45 5.56 3.97
N LEU A 74 -9.22 4.70 3.30
CA LEU A 74 -10.66 4.89 3.10
C LEU A 74 -11.44 5.10 4.41
N ASN A 75 -11.02 4.42 5.47
CA ASN A 75 -11.60 4.53 6.82
C ASN A 75 -10.62 5.09 7.86
N LEU A 76 -9.47 5.60 7.41
CA LEU A 76 -8.50 6.32 8.22
C LEU A 76 -8.66 7.82 8.00
N ASP A 77 -7.81 8.61 8.64
CA ASP A 77 -7.76 10.05 8.39
C ASP A 77 -6.81 10.36 7.23
N ILE A 78 -7.02 11.49 6.58
CA ILE A 78 -6.19 12.00 5.49
C ILE A 78 -4.74 12.25 5.93
N ASP A 79 -4.56 12.55 7.22
CA ASP A 79 -3.26 12.79 7.86
C ASP A 79 -2.33 11.56 7.81
N TYR A 80 -2.88 10.37 7.52
CA TYR A 80 -2.06 9.17 7.26
C TYR A 80 -1.23 9.26 5.98
N PHE A 81 -1.47 10.27 5.14
CA PHE A 81 -0.65 10.56 3.96
C PHE A 81 0.12 11.89 4.07
N ASP A 82 0.30 12.41 5.28
CA ASP A 82 1.16 13.56 5.51
C ASP A 82 2.66 13.21 5.39
N ASN A 83 3.50 14.26 5.41
CA ASN A 83 4.96 14.21 5.45
C ASN A 83 5.68 13.74 4.18
N TRP A 84 4.97 13.50 3.07
CA TRP A 84 5.55 13.25 1.74
C TRP A 84 4.65 13.88 0.65
N VAL A 85 5.18 14.11 -0.54
CA VAL A 85 4.46 14.90 -1.57
C VAL A 85 4.50 14.30 -2.97
N GLU A 86 5.37 13.33 -3.24
CA GLU A 86 5.65 12.90 -4.62
C GLU A 86 5.58 11.39 -4.82
N VAL A 87 5.04 11.00 -5.97
CA VAL A 87 5.15 9.66 -6.55
C VAL A 87 5.92 9.77 -7.85
N ILE A 88 6.95 8.96 -8.02
CA ILE A 88 7.75 8.87 -9.23
C ILE A 88 7.41 7.57 -9.95
N LEU A 89 6.97 7.66 -11.20
CA LEU A 89 6.68 6.50 -12.05
C LEU A 89 7.80 6.30 -13.06
N TYR A 90 8.39 5.12 -13.05
CA TYR A 90 9.28 4.62 -14.10
C TYR A 90 8.48 3.83 -15.13
N PRO A 91 8.87 3.79 -16.42
CA PRO A 91 8.13 3.03 -17.44
C PRO A 91 8.10 1.53 -17.14
N GLY A 92 9.22 0.94 -16.75
CA GLY A 92 9.37 -0.48 -16.42
C GLY A 92 10.20 -0.71 -15.17
N ALA A 93 10.40 -1.96 -14.81
CA ALA A 93 11.28 -2.32 -13.70
C ALA A 93 12.68 -1.75 -13.97
N PHE A 94 13.08 -0.80 -13.14
CA PHE A 94 14.40 -0.22 -13.28
C PHE A 94 15.38 -0.84 -12.27
N ARG A 95 16.57 -1.16 -12.77
CA ARG A 95 17.66 -1.59 -11.90
C ARG A 95 18.35 -0.34 -11.35
N VAL A 96 18.12 0.00 -10.08
CA VAL A 96 19.10 0.82 -9.38
C VAL A 96 20.39 -0.01 -9.31
N LYS A 97 21.48 0.50 -9.84
CA LYS A 97 22.81 -0.10 -9.66
C LYS A 97 23.24 0.10 -8.20
N HIS A 98 22.66 -0.65 -7.30
CA HIS A 98 23.24 -1.00 -6.01
C HIS A 98 23.21 -2.52 -5.91
N GLU A 99 24.41 -3.08 -5.74
CA GLU A 99 24.75 -4.49 -5.86
C GLU A 99 24.10 -5.36 -4.76
N GLN A 100 22.81 -5.54 -4.78
CA GLN A 100 22.18 -6.74 -4.22
C GLN A 100 20.74 -6.83 -4.72
N MET A 101 20.58 -7.54 -5.81
CA MET A 101 19.27 -7.93 -6.34
C MET A 101 18.99 -9.32 -5.76
N ASP A 102 17.90 -9.45 -4.99
CA ASP A 102 17.43 -10.77 -4.67
C ASP A 102 16.85 -11.48 -5.90
N ALA A 103 16.64 -12.81 -5.78
CA ALA A 103 16.22 -13.68 -6.88
C ALA A 103 14.81 -13.36 -7.44
N ILE A 104 14.12 -12.34 -6.91
CA ILE A 104 12.73 -11.96 -7.25
C ILE A 104 12.66 -10.59 -7.97
N GLY A 105 13.81 -9.89 -8.15
CA GLY A 105 13.87 -8.65 -8.92
C GLY A 105 13.40 -7.39 -8.18
N LEU A 106 13.23 -7.44 -6.87
CA LEU A 106 12.95 -6.27 -6.03
C LEU A 106 14.25 -5.61 -5.59
N VAL A 107 14.30 -4.29 -5.72
CA VAL A 107 15.46 -3.49 -5.33
C VAL A 107 15.36 -3.13 -3.85
N HIS A 108 16.15 -3.80 -3.03
CA HIS A 108 16.37 -3.39 -1.64
C HIS A 108 17.48 -2.35 -1.57
N ASN A 109 17.19 -1.19 -1.05
CA ASN A 109 18.20 -0.26 -0.60
C ASN A 109 18.61 -0.61 0.83
N GLU A 110 19.72 -1.33 0.99
CA GLU A 110 20.48 -1.25 2.24
C GLU A 110 21.14 0.14 2.33
N ALA A 111 20.35 1.12 2.72
CA ALA A 111 20.86 2.42 3.07
C ALA A 111 21.12 2.47 4.58
N SER A 112 22.34 2.77 4.91
CA SER A 112 22.85 3.02 6.26
C SER A 112 21.89 3.84 7.12
N VAL A 113 21.97 3.66 8.44
CA VAL A 113 21.17 4.24 9.53
C VAL A 113 20.95 5.78 9.44
N LEU A 114 21.72 6.49 8.63
CA LEU A 114 21.59 7.96 8.40
C LEU A 114 20.55 8.33 7.31
N THR A 115 20.00 7.37 6.59
CA THR A 115 19.07 7.60 5.47
C THR A 115 17.60 7.31 5.82
N GLY A 116 17.30 6.69 6.96
CA GLY A 116 15.94 6.29 7.34
C GLY A 116 14.92 7.43 7.31
N GLU A 117 15.22 8.60 7.90
CA GLU A 117 14.29 9.74 7.90
C GLU A 117 14.09 10.35 6.51
N SER A 118 15.13 10.37 5.67
CA SER A 118 15.04 10.91 4.31
C SER A 118 14.12 10.07 3.41
N TRP A 119 14.12 8.75 3.58
CA TRP A 119 13.26 7.83 2.83
C TRP A 119 11.81 7.87 3.27
N LEU A 120 11.54 8.06 4.56
CA LEU A 120 10.18 8.18 5.08
C LEU A 120 9.45 9.40 4.50
N ARG A 121 10.19 10.49 4.26
CA ARG A 121 9.70 11.73 3.63
C ARG A 121 9.94 11.79 2.12
N GLY A 122 10.71 10.85 1.58
CA GLY A 122 11.03 10.75 0.16
C GLY A 122 9.83 10.40 -0.71
N PRO A 123 9.99 10.41 -2.04
CA PRO A 123 8.94 10.02 -2.97
C PRO A 123 8.59 8.54 -2.82
N VAL A 124 7.37 8.18 -3.23
CA VAL A 124 7.02 6.79 -3.55
C VAL A 124 7.53 6.50 -4.95
N ILE A 125 8.27 5.42 -5.14
CA ILE A 125 8.83 5.03 -6.44
C ILE A 125 8.09 3.79 -6.93
N LEU A 126 7.54 3.84 -8.13
CA LEU A 126 6.76 2.75 -8.73
C LEU A 126 7.20 2.50 -10.17
N SER A 127 7.22 1.24 -10.58
CA SER A 127 7.29 0.83 -11.98
C SER A 127 5.89 0.83 -12.57
N TRP A 128 5.67 1.51 -13.71
CA TRP A 128 4.34 1.50 -14.34
C TRP A 128 3.95 0.11 -14.83
N ASP A 129 4.87 -0.66 -15.38
CA ASP A 129 4.61 -2.04 -15.80
C ASP A 129 4.07 -2.90 -14.65
N ASP A 130 4.64 -2.74 -13.44
CA ASP A 130 4.16 -3.43 -12.24
C ASP A 130 2.80 -2.91 -11.78
N VAL A 131 2.62 -1.58 -11.76
CA VAL A 131 1.33 -0.96 -11.42
C VAL A 131 0.25 -1.42 -12.39
N GLU A 132 0.51 -1.38 -13.70
CA GLU A 132 -0.43 -1.79 -14.73
C GLU A 132 -0.80 -3.26 -14.60
N ARG A 133 0.20 -4.13 -14.47
CA ARG A 133 -0.01 -5.56 -14.27
C ARG A 133 -0.86 -5.84 -13.04
N ASP A 134 -0.46 -5.32 -11.87
CA ASP A 134 -1.11 -5.63 -10.60
C ASP A 134 -2.49 -4.96 -10.49
N THR A 135 -2.74 -3.87 -11.22
CA THR A 135 -4.03 -3.18 -11.28
C THR A 135 -5.05 -3.95 -12.12
N TYR A 136 -4.63 -4.44 -13.28
CA TYR A 136 -5.54 -4.98 -14.30
C TYR A 136 -5.51 -6.51 -14.39
N HIS A 137 -4.44 -7.15 -13.90
CA HIS A 137 -4.29 -8.61 -13.87
C HIS A 137 -4.24 -9.09 -12.42
N TYR A 138 -5.41 -9.49 -11.90
CA TYR A 138 -5.53 -9.94 -10.51
C TYR A 138 -4.56 -11.08 -10.19
N GLN A 139 -3.79 -10.87 -9.12
CA GLN A 139 -2.97 -11.88 -8.49
C GLN A 139 -3.17 -11.81 -6.97
N ALA A 140 -3.50 -12.96 -6.35
CA ALA A 140 -3.71 -13.03 -4.92
C ALA A 140 -2.44 -12.64 -4.16
N GLY A 141 -2.57 -11.75 -3.17
CA GLY A 141 -1.45 -11.30 -2.35
C GLY A 141 -0.44 -10.41 -3.06
N ARG A 142 -0.82 -9.79 -4.20
CA ARG A 142 0.07 -8.91 -4.94
C ARG A 142 -0.63 -7.64 -5.40
N ASN A 143 -0.09 -6.50 -5.02
CA ASN A 143 -0.42 -5.18 -5.54
C ASN A 143 0.63 -4.16 -5.09
N ILE A 144 1.53 -3.80 -6.01
CA ILE A 144 2.67 -2.92 -5.71
C ILE A 144 2.27 -1.55 -5.16
N VAL A 145 1.12 -1.00 -5.59
CA VAL A 145 0.65 0.29 -5.07
C VAL A 145 0.27 0.15 -3.59
N LEU A 146 -0.50 -0.89 -3.23
CA LEU A 146 -0.85 -1.13 -1.83
C LEU A 146 0.39 -1.39 -0.98
N HIS A 147 1.38 -2.12 -1.51
CA HIS A 147 2.64 -2.41 -0.85
C HIS A 147 3.40 -1.14 -0.47
N GLU A 148 3.74 -0.33 -1.45
CA GLU A 148 4.55 0.87 -1.25
C GLU A 148 3.84 1.92 -0.37
N PHE A 149 2.52 2.03 -0.51
CA PHE A 149 1.76 2.93 0.36
C PHE A 149 1.52 2.39 1.76
N ALA A 150 1.56 1.06 1.98
CA ALA A 150 1.60 0.49 3.33
C ALA A 150 2.89 0.88 4.06
N HIS A 151 4.05 0.90 3.37
CA HIS A 151 5.29 1.44 3.95
C HIS A 151 5.17 2.91 4.34
N LYS A 152 4.45 3.74 3.57
CA LYS A 152 4.19 5.13 3.98
C LYS A 152 3.36 5.22 5.25
N LEU A 153 2.37 4.33 5.43
CA LEU A 153 1.61 4.26 6.68
C LEU A 153 2.49 3.82 7.85
N ASP A 154 3.31 2.78 7.65
CA ASP A 154 4.20 2.25 8.69
C ASP A 154 5.23 3.30 9.15
N GLY A 155 5.78 4.05 8.20
CA GLY A 155 6.80 5.06 8.46
C GLY A 155 6.33 6.35 9.12
N LEU A 156 5.03 6.57 9.33
CA LEU A 156 4.49 7.82 9.88
C LEU A 156 4.99 8.16 11.29
N ASN A 157 5.37 7.16 12.08
CA ASN A 157 5.93 7.35 13.42
C ASN A 157 7.48 7.47 13.44
N GLY A 158 8.10 7.56 12.26
CA GLY A 158 9.56 7.71 12.08
C GLY A 158 10.32 6.38 11.99
N VAL A 159 9.64 5.24 12.08
CA VAL A 159 10.26 3.90 12.02
C VAL A 159 9.40 2.97 11.17
N THR A 160 10.00 2.28 10.21
CA THR A 160 9.32 1.19 9.47
C THR A 160 9.57 -0.13 10.18
N ASN A 161 8.60 -0.59 10.94
CA ASN A 161 8.72 -1.78 11.78
C ASN A 161 7.46 -2.66 11.82
N GLY A 162 6.52 -2.44 10.90
CA GLY A 162 5.24 -3.14 10.83
C GLY A 162 4.21 -2.67 11.87
N MET A 163 4.46 -1.50 12.50
CA MET A 163 3.53 -0.90 13.46
C MET A 163 3.21 0.55 13.09
N PRO A 164 2.30 0.78 12.12
CA PRO A 164 1.84 2.12 11.80
C PRO A 164 1.19 2.78 13.03
N PRO A 165 0.99 4.11 13.03
CA PRO A 165 0.19 4.77 14.05
C PRO A 165 -1.20 4.12 14.09
N LEU A 166 -1.49 3.37 15.16
CA LEU A 166 -2.74 2.65 15.29
C LEU A 166 -3.88 3.62 15.59
N ARG A 167 -5.08 3.27 15.12
CA ARG A 167 -6.32 4.02 15.38
C ARG A 167 -6.62 4.06 16.88
N ARG A 168 -7.27 5.14 17.31
CA ARG A 168 -7.73 5.28 18.69
C ARG A 168 -8.57 4.06 19.12
N GLY A 169 -8.26 3.51 20.28
CA GLY A 169 -8.92 2.31 20.81
C GLY A 169 -8.27 0.98 20.42
N MET A 170 -7.35 0.96 19.45
CA MET A 170 -6.58 -0.25 19.14
C MET A 170 -5.46 -0.47 20.17
N SER A 171 -5.25 -1.73 20.54
CA SER A 171 -4.21 -2.13 21.48
C SER A 171 -2.88 -2.41 20.77
N ARG A 172 -1.85 -1.60 21.04
CA ARG A 172 -0.49 -1.83 20.54
C ARG A 172 0.04 -3.23 20.92
N LYS A 173 -0.29 -3.70 22.14
CA LYS A 173 0.12 -5.02 22.61
C LYS A 173 -0.49 -6.13 21.75
N ARG A 174 -1.81 -6.07 21.50
CA ARG A 174 -2.51 -7.08 20.65
C ARG A 174 -2.03 -7.04 19.21
N TRP A 175 -1.74 -5.85 18.68
CA TRP A 175 -1.15 -5.68 17.36
C TRP A 175 0.21 -6.37 17.30
N ALA A 176 1.13 -6.02 18.22
CA ALA A 176 2.46 -6.59 18.27
C ALA A 176 2.44 -8.12 18.43
N GLU A 177 1.61 -8.64 19.35
CA GLU A 177 1.47 -10.09 19.56
C GLU A 177 1.01 -10.81 18.29
N ALA A 178 0.01 -10.27 17.60
CA ALA A 178 -0.53 -10.87 16.38
C ALA A 178 0.49 -10.85 15.23
N LEU A 179 1.10 -9.69 14.95
CA LEU A 179 2.01 -9.56 13.82
C LEU A 179 3.35 -10.27 14.10
N SER A 180 3.96 -10.09 15.29
CA SER A 180 5.23 -10.74 15.61
C SER A 180 5.09 -12.26 15.67
N GLY A 181 3.99 -12.78 16.22
CA GLY A 181 3.74 -14.22 16.25
C GLY A 181 3.65 -14.83 14.85
N ALA A 182 2.88 -14.19 13.96
CA ALA A 182 2.73 -14.65 12.58
C ALA A 182 4.01 -14.46 11.75
N TYR A 183 4.75 -13.36 11.96
CA TYR A 183 6.05 -13.11 11.33
C TYR A 183 7.07 -14.20 11.70
N ASN A 184 7.22 -14.48 12.99
CA ASN A 184 8.16 -15.51 13.46
C ASN A 184 7.79 -16.90 12.92
N ALA A 185 6.49 -17.24 12.86
CA ALA A 185 6.02 -18.49 12.27
C ALA A 185 6.40 -18.59 10.78
N LEU A 186 6.20 -17.51 10.00
CA LEU A 186 6.59 -17.48 8.59
C LEU A 186 8.10 -17.60 8.43
N CYS A 187 8.90 -16.92 9.24
CA CYS A 187 10.37 -17.04 9.21
C CYS A 187 10.83 -18.48 9.45
N LEU A 188 10.22 -19.20 10.40
CA LEU A 188 10.52 -20.60 10.66
C LEU A 188 10.16 -21.50 9.47
N GLN A 189 8.99 -21.31 8.86
CA GLN A 189 8.57 -22.05 7.65
C GLN A 189 9.54 -21.85 6.50
N VAL A 190 9.91 -20.58 6.22
CA VAL A 190 10.86 -20.24 5.15
C VAL A 190 12.23 -20.85 5.43
N ALA A 191 12.73 -20.77 6.67
CA ALA A 191 14.01 -21.36 7.05
C ALA A 191 14.01 -22.90 6.94
N ALA A 192 12.86 -23.55 7.16
CA ALA A 192 12.69 -24.99 6.99
C ALA A 192 12.49 -25.41 5.50
N GLY A 193 12.40 -24.46 4.57
CA GLY A 193 12.11 -24.75 3.16
C GLY A 193 10.68 -25.23 2.92
N GLU A 194 9.77 -24.98 3.86
CA GLU A 194 8.37 -25.36 3.74
C GLU A 194 7.60 -24.39 2.84
N SER A 195 6.59 -24.91 2.14
CA SER A 195 5.70 -24.07 1.36
C SER A 195 4.83 -23.20 2.28
N ALA A 196 4.82 -21.88 2.06
CA ALA A 196 4.00 -20.96 2.80
C ALA A 196 2.85 -20.42 1.95
N PHE A 197 1.69 -20.15 2.57
CA PHE A 197 0.55 -19.50 1.89
C PHE A 197 0.80 -18.02 1.65
N ILE A 198 1.61 -17.39 2.49
CA ILE A 198 2.05 -16.00 2.35
C ILE A 198 3.36 -16.00 1.56
N ASN A 199 3.53 -15.01 0.69
CA ASN A 199 4.75 -14.81 -0.07
C ASN A 199 5.97 -14.80 0.89
N PRO A 200 6.98 -15.66 0.69
CA PRO A 200 8.18 -15.73 1.53
C PRO A 200 8.93 -14.40 1.68
N TYR A 201 8.76 -13.48 0.73
CA TYR A 201 9.30 -12.14 0.80
C TYR A 201 8.88 -11.39 2.08
N ALA A 202 7.68 -11.65 2.60
CA ALA A 202 7.20 -11.12 3.87
C ALA A 202 8.10 -11.50 5.09
N ALA A 203 8.94 -12.53 4.97
CA ALA A 203 9.86 -12.93 6.03
C ALA A 203 11.16 -12.10 6.08
N THR A 204 11.40 -11.19 5.12
CA THR A 204 12.64 -10.41 5.04
C THR A 204 12.75 -9.36 6.15
N SER A 205 11.65 -8.74 6.54
CA SER A 205 11.59 -7.81 7.67
C SER A 205 10.16 -7.63 8.19
N PRO A 206 9.97 -7.13 9.43
CA PRO A 206 8.64 -6.79 9.95
C PRO A 206 7.91 -5.73 9.12
N ALA A 207 8.62 -4.82 8.47
CA ALA A 207 8.05 -3.82 7.58
C ALA A 207 7.47 -4.47 6.31
N GLU A 208 8.25 -5.35 5.67
CA GLU A 208 7.80 -6.13 4.51
C GLU A 208 6.64 -7.07 4.86
N PHE A 209 6.69 -7.66 6.04
CA PHE A 209 5.58 -8.47 6.54
C PHE A 209 4.27 -7.67 6.59
N PHE A 210 4.29 -6.46 7.15
CA PHE A 210 3.11 -5.60 7.20
C PHE A 210 2.64 -5.19 5.80
N ALA A 211 3.55 -4.81 4.90
CA ALA A 211 3.23 -4.39 3.55
C ALA A 211 2.60 -5.54 2.74
N VAL A 212 3.22 -6.72 2.73
CA VAL A 212 2.70 -7.92 2.05
C VAL A 212 1.35 -8.35 2.66
N LEU A 213 1.18 -8.34 3.99
CA LEU A 213 -0.10 -8.71 4.57
C LEU A 213 -1.20 -7.66 4.30
N SER A 214 -0.82 -6.39 4.09
CA SER A 214 -1.76 -5.38 3.58
C SER A 214 -2.21 -5.70 2.15
N GLU A 215 -1.31 -6.15 1.27
CA GLU A 215 -1.69 -6.65 -0.05
C GLU A 215 -2.70 -7.80 0.04
N TYR A 216 -2.40 -8.85 0.82
CA TYR A 216 -3.31 -9.97 1.03
C TYR A 216 -4.66 -9.54 1.60
N PHE A 217 -4.68 -8.58 2.51
CA PHE A 217 -5.92 -8.10 3.12
C PHE A 217 -6.90 -7.53 2.09
N PHE A 218 -6.41 -6.83 1.08
CA PHE A 218 -7.24 -6.24 0.03
C PHE A 218 -7.43 -7.14 -1.20
N THR A 219 -6.45 -7.98 -1.52
CA THR A 219 -6.51 -8.83 -2.71
C THR A 219 -7.02 -10.24 -2.41
N ALA A 220 -6.62 -10.84 -1.30
CA ALA A 220 -6.92 -12.24 -0.96
C ALA A 220 -7.27 -12.41 0.53
N PRO A 221 -8.31 -11.71 1.06
CA PRO A 221 -8.64 -11.71 2.49
C PRO A 221 -8.92 -13.10 3.06
N ASP A 222 -9.47 -14.01 2.27
CA ASP A 222 -9.78 -15.38 2.72
C ASP A 222 -8.50 -16.18 3.00
N ILE A 223 -7.45 -16.03 2.18
CA ILE A 223 -6.15 -16.66 2.44
C ILE A 223 -5.61 -16.14 3.77
N LEU A 224 -5.57 -14.81 3.94
CA LEU A 224 -5.07 -14.19 5.17
C LEU A 224 -5.89 -14.58 6.40
N LYS A 225 -7.21 -14.66 6.28
CA LYS A 225 -8.10 -15.08 7.36
C LYS A 225 -7.84 -16.52 7.80
N ASN A 226 -7.55 -17.41 6.85
CA ASN A 226 -7.32 -18.82 7.12
C ASN A 226 -5.93 -19.09 7.70
N CYS A 227 -4.88 -18.47 7.15
CA CYS A 227 -3.51 -18.71 7.62
C CYS A 227 -3.10 -17.85 8.82
N CYS A 228 -3.61 -16.61 8.94
CA CYS A 228 -3.21 -15.64 9.95
C CYS A 228 -4.44 -14.93 10.57
N PRO A 229 -5.37 -15.64 11.22
CA PRO A 229 -6.66 -15.06 11.66
C PRO A 229 -6.51 -13.93 12.67
N SER A 230 -5.50 -13.96 13.53
CA SER A 230 -5.19 -12.88 14.47
C SER A 230 -4.75 -11.60 13.77
N VAL A 231 -3.90 -11.73 12.74
CA VAL A 231 -3.45 -10.60 11.91
C VAL A 231 -4.61 -10.05 11.09
N HIS A 232 -5.39 -10.91 10.44
CA HIS A 232 -6.59 -10.49 9.70
C HIS A 232 -7.53 -9.64 10.58
N ARG A 233 -7.73 -10.04 11.85
CA ARG A 233 -8.53 -9.27 12.81
C ARG A 233 -7.93 -7.90 13.08
N GLN A 234 -6.60 -7.80 13.31
CA GLN A 234 -5.95 -6.51 13.55
C GLN A 234 -6.01 -5.60 12.32
N LEU A 235 -5.80 -6.13 11.12
CA LEU A 235 -5.93 -5.36 9.88
C LEU A 235 -7.39 -4.94 9.60
N THR A 236 -8.38 -5.76 9.99
CA THR A 236 -9.81 -5.37 9.93
C THR A 236 -10.08 -4.17 10.82
N LEU A 237 -9.62 -4.19 12.08
CA LEU A 237 -9.71 -3.05 13.00
C LEU A 237 -9.01 -1.80 12.44
N PHE A 238 -7.89 -1.99 11.78
CA PHE A 238 -7.10 -0.89 11.24
C PHE A 238 -7.72 -0.31 9.96
N TYR A 239 -8.08 -1.15 8.98
CA TYR A 239 -8.48 -0.69 7.65
C TYR A 239 -9.99 -0.54 7.43
N ARG A 240 -10.84 -1.34 8.07
CA ARG A 240 -12.27 -1.44 7.73
C ARG A 240 -13.24 -0.91 8.77
N GLU A 241 -12.92 -0.96 10.05
CA GLU A 241 -13.89 -0.52 11.05
C GLU A 241 -14.00 1.00 11.07
N ALA A 242 -15.20 1.50 10.76
CA ALA A 242 -15.53 2.90 11.04
C ALA A 242 -15.45 3.13 12.55
N VAL A 243 -14.75 4.19 12.98
CA VAL A 243 -14.81 4.61 14.39
C VAL A 243 -16.24 5.03 14.67
N SER A 244 -16.95 4.23 15.48
CA SER A 244 -18.20 4.71 16.09
C SER A 244 -17.90 5.98 16.87
N ARG A 245 -18.39 7.12 16.36
CA ARG A 245 -18.32 8.41 17.05
C ARG A 245 -19.37 8.44 18.14
#